data_a12217058a52728885a08e352be5fd5e
#
_entry.id   a12217058a52728885a08e352be5fd5e
#
_cell.length_a   1.000
_cell.length_b   1.000
_cell.length_c   1.000
_cell.angle_alpha   90.00
_cell.angle_beta   90.00
_cell.angle_gamma   90.00
#
_symmetry.space_group_name_H-M   'P 1'
#
loop_
_entity.id
_entity.type
_entity.pdbx_description
1 polymer ?
#
loop_
_entity_poly.entity_id
_entity_poly.type
_entity_poly.pdbx_seq_one_letter_code
_entity_poly.pdbx_strand_id
1 'polypeptide(L)'
;MLDLRGNPGGVFDAGVAVAGMLVPKGPIVSVVDKNGNKYEETSSLENVKYPLAVLVDHGSASAAEIVAGAIKDTKSGKLFGTKTFGKGSVQSVYRLDSNTAVKITVAKYYTPSGVSIHNVGIEPDVKVELPEDATVDVQLKAAEDYLLQQLQ
;
A
#
# COMPACT_ATOMS: atom_id res chain seq x y z
N MET A 1 -13.67 5.89 -3.24
CA MET A 1 -12.92 5.75 -1.96
C MET A 1 -12.49 4.30 -1.78
N LEU A 2 -11.30 4.08 -1.22
CA LEU A 2 -10.77 2.75 -0.88
C LEU A 2 -10.38 2.74 0.61
N ASP A 3 -10.91 1.81 1.40
CA ASP A 3 -10.56 1.66 2.81
C ASP A 3 -9.59 0.46 2.97
N LEU A 4 -8.36 0.76 3.38
CA LEU A 4 -7.30 -0.20 3.67
C LEU A 4 -6.97 -0.28 5.16
N ARG A 5 -7.73 0.40 6.03
CA ARG A 5 -7.53 0.34 7.47
C ARG A 5 -7.74 -1.08 7.99
N GLY A 6 -6.87 -1.52 8.89
CA GLY A 6 -6.91 -2.88 9.42
C GLY A 6 -6.64 -3.99 8.40
N ASN A 7 -6.24 -3.67 7.16
CA ASN A 7 -5.95 -4.67 6.13
C ASN A 7 -4.48 -5.13 6.23
N PRO A 8 -4.20 -6.37 6.70
CA PRO A 8 -2.84 -6.86 6.89
C PRO A 8 -2.13 -7.23 5.58
N GLY A 9 -2.79 -6.98 4.44
CA GLY A 9 -2.35 -7.41 3.12
C GLY A 9 -2.89 -8.78 2.74
N GLY A 10 -2.15 -9.49 1.91
CA GLY A 10 -2.54 -10.79 1.37
C GLY A 10 -1.61 -11.22 0.25
N VAL A 11 -2.18 -11.73 -0.83
CA VAL A 11 -1.43 -12.19 -2.01
C VAL A 11 -0.82 -11.00 -2.73
N PHE A 12 0.47 -11.09 -3.05
CA PHE A 12 1.23 -10.03 -3.74
C PHE A 12 0.57 -9.64 -5.07
N ASP A 13 0.30 -10.63 -5.93
CA ASP A 13 -0.27 -10.39 -7.27
C ASP A 13 -1.65 -9.72 -7.20
N ALA A 14 -2.44 -10.00 -6.16
CA ALA A 14 -3.72 -9.33 -5.94
C ALA A 14 -3.53 -7.84 -5.60
N GLY A 15 -2.55 -7.51 -4.77
CA GLY A 15 -2.18 -6.12 -4.48
C GLY A 15 -1.73 -5.37 -5.73
N VAL A 16 -0.87 -6.00 -6.54
CA VAL A 16 -0.41 -5.45 -7.83
C VAL A 16 -1.60 -5.24 -8.78
N ALA A 17 -2.50 -6.22 -8.91
CA ALA A 17 -3.67 -6.11 -9.77
C ALA A 17 -4.61 -4.96 -9.33
N VAL A 18 -4.87 -4.80 -8.03
CA VAL A 18 -5.65 -3.69 -7.50
C VAL A 18 -4.98 -2.34 -7.78
N ALA A 19 -3.67 -2.24 -7.51
CA ALA A 19 -2.92 -1.01 -7.81
C ALA A 19 -2.97 -0.69 -9.31
N GLY A 20 -2.81 -1.69 -10.19
CA GLY A 20 -2.86 -1.52 -11.64
C GLY A 20 -4.20 -0.98 -12.18
N MET A 21 -5.30 -1.10 -11.43
CA MET A 21 -6.59 -0.49 -11.76
C MET A 21 -6.71 0.98 -11.30
N LEU A 22 -5.80 1.44 -10.44
CA LEU A 22 -5.92 2.72 -9.74
C LEU A 22 -4.78 3.70 -10.04
N VAL A 23 -3.65 3.22 -10.57
CA VAL A 23 -2.50 4.07 -10.88
C VAL A 23 -2.22 4.12 -12.38
N PRO A 24 -1.73 5.24 -12.91
CA PRO A 24 -1.43 5.37 -14.33
C PRO A 24 -0.30 4.43 -14.76
N LYS A 25 -0.15 4.26 -16.06
CA LYS A 25 0.93 3.49 -16.68
C LYS A 25 2.29 3.85 -16.11
N GLY A 26 3.00 2.83 -15.61
CA GLY A 26 4.30 2.97 -14.97
C GLY A 26 4.48 2.02 -13.78
N PRO A 27 5.52 2.21 -12.97
CA PRO A 27 5.85 1.33 -11.88
C PRO A 27 4.79 1.33 -10.77
N ILE A 28 4.51 0.14 -10.23
CA ILE A 28 3.65 -0.08 -9.05
C ILE A 28 4.52 -0.35 -7.83
N VAL A 29 5.44 -1.30 -7.96
CA VAL A 29 6.32 -1.74 -6.87
C VAL A 29 7.57 -2.38 -7.45
N SER A 30 8.70 -2.19 -6.80
CA SER A 30 9.92 -2.92 -7.09
C SER A 30 10.22 -3.92 -5.98
N VAL A 31 10.70 -5.09 -6.36
CA VAL A 31 11.20 -6.14 -5.46
C VAL A 31 12.71 -6.27 -5.68
N VAL A 32 13.49 -6.11 -4.62
CA VAL A 32 14.94 -6.23 -4.70
C VAL A 32 15.41 -7.37 -3.80
N ASP A 33 16.11 -8.35 -4.37
CA ASP A 33 16.66 -9.48 -3.64
C ASP A 33 17.98 -9.14 -2.93
N LYS A 34 18.52 -10.10 -2.17
CA LYS A 34 19.78 -9.94 -1.43
C LYS A 34 21.02 -9.71 -2.33
N ASN A 35 20.94 -10.05 -3.61
CA ASN A 35 22.02 -9.88 -4.59
C ASN A 35 21.90 -8.55 -5.35
N GLY A 36 20.85 -7.76 -5.07
CA GLY A 36 20.59 -6.51 -5.77
C GLY A 36 19.80 -6.66 -7.07
N ASN A 37 19.34 -7.87 -7.41
CA ASN A 37 18.48 -8.04 -8.58
C ASN A 37 17.13 -7.37 -8.33
N LYS A 38 16.77 -6.46 -9.23
CA LYS A 38 15.51 -5.71 -9.18
C LYS A 38 14.51 -6.32 -10.16
N TYR A 39 13.32 -6.59 -9.65
CA TYR A 39 12.14 -6.93 -10.43
C TYR A 39 11.06 -5.85 -10.19
N GLU A 40 10.34 -5.46 -11.23
CA GLU A 40 9.38 -4.37 -11.16
C GLU A 40 8.04 -4.77 -11.77
N GLU A 41 6.97 -4.55 -10.99
CA GLU A 41 5.59 -4.65 -11.47
C GLU A 41 5.11 -3.29 -11.95
N THR A 42 4.35 -3.30 -13.05
CA THR A 42 3.91 -2.07 -13.71
C THR A 42 2.41 -2.06 -13.99
N SER A 43 1.82 -0.88 -13.99
CA SER A 43 0.48 -0.63 -14.50
C SER A 43 0.50 -0.35 -16.00
N SER A 44 -0.54 -0.79 -16.69
CA SER A 44 -0.82 -0.45 -18.09
C SER A 44 -2.02 0.51 -18.24
N LEU A 45 -2.56 1.03 -17.15
CA LEU A 45 -3.74 1.92 -17.17
C LEU A 45 -3.39 3.25 -17.83
N GLU A 46 -3.98 3.56 -18.96
CA GLU A 46 -3.69 4.78 -19.72
C GLU A 46 -4.07 6.05 -18.94
N ASN A 47 -5.23 6.05 -18.26
CA ASN A 47 -5.72 7.20 -17.52
C ASN A 47 -6.45 6.77 -16.24
N VAL A 48 -6.17 7.47 -15.14
CA VAL A 48 -6.95 7.40 -13.91
C VAL A 48 -8.25 8.20 -14.13
N LYS A 49 -9.40 7.53 -14.02
CA LYS A 49 -10.70 8.12 -14.42
C LYS A 49 -11.36 8.96 -13.34
N TYR A 50 -11.09 8.67 -12.07
CA TYR A 50 -11.84 9.24 -10.95
C TYR A 50 -10.91 9.74 -9.87
N PRO A 51 -11.26 10.81 -9.14
CA PRO A 51 -10.54 11.19 -7.94
C PRO A 51 -10.61 10.06 -6.90
N LEU A 52 -9.50 9.81 -6.23
CA LEU A 52 -9.36 8.70 -5.29
C LEU A 52 -8.89 9.19 -3.92
N ALA A 53 -9.59 8.77 -2.88
CA ALA A 53 -9.16 8.87 -1.49
C ALA A 53 -8.97 7.47 -0.93
N VAL A 54 -7.89 7.27 -0.17
CA VAL A 54 -7.53 5.99 0.44
C VAL A 54 -7.38 6.18 1.94
N LEU A 55 -8.08 5.36 2.72
CA LEU A 55 -7.93 5.33 4.17
C LEU A 55 -6.86 4.30 4.55
N VAL A 56 -5.94 4.69 5.41
CA VAL A 56 -4.85 3.84 5.90
C VAL A 56 -4.65 4.02 7.40
N ASP A 57 -4.18 2.96 8.06
CA ASP A 57 -3.81 2.99 9.47
C ASP A 57 -2.63 2.05 9.76
N HIS A 58 -2.26 1.90 11.04
CA HIS A 58 -1.20 1.00 11.46
C HIS A 58 -1.51 -0.50 11.19
N GLY A 59 -2.76 -0.87 10.98
CA GLY A 59 -3.17 -2.20 10.54
C GLY A 59 -2.98 -2.45 9.04
N SER A 60 -2.78 -1.40 8.25
CA SER A 60 -2.49 -1.50 6.81
C SER A 60 -1.07 -2.02 6.60
N ALA A 61 -0.91 -3.22 6.02
CA ALA A 61 0.40 -3.87 5.91
C ALA A 61 0.59 -4.62 4.59
N SER A 62 1.87 -4.86 4.21
CA SER A 62 2.24 -5.74 3.09
C SER A 62 1.59 -5.33 1.76
N ALA A 63 0.76 -6.20 1.14
CA ALA A 63 0.10 -5.90 -0.13
C ALA A 63 -0.76 -4.62 -0.07
N ALA A 64 -1.37 -4.28 1.08
CA ALA A 64 -2.07 -3.03 1.26
C ALA A 64 -1.13 -1.81 1.18
N GLU A 65 0.12 -1.96 1.66
CA GLU A 65 1.13 -0.90 1.53
C GLU A 65 1.66 -0.76 0.11
N ILE A 66 1.67 -1.83 -0.68
CA ILE A 66 2.00 -1.76 -2.11
C ILE A 66 0.96 -0.89 -2.82
N VAL A 67 -0.33 -1.13 -2.58
CA VAL A 67 -1.42 -0.32 -3.16
C VAL A 67 -1.33 1.13 -2.70
N ALA A 68 -1.20 1.37 -1.40
CA ALA A 68 -1.12 2.72 -0.83
C ALA A 68 0.11 3.50 -1.35
N GLY A 69 1.29 2.85 -1.38
CA GLY A 69 2.53 3.44 -1.87
C GLY A 69 2.48 3.79 -3.35
N ALA A 70 1.92 2.90 -4.17
CA ALA A 70 1.75 3.16 -5.59
C ALA A 70 0.83 4.36 -5.84
N ILE A 71 -0.32 4.44 -5.15
CA ILE A 71 -1.26 5.56 -5.28
C ILE A 71 -0.62 6.87 -4.85
N LYS A 72 0.09 6.88 -3.72
CA LYS A 72 0.77 8.06 -3.20
C LYS A 72 1.84 8.58 -4.15
N ASP A 73 2.77 7.73 -4.58
CA ASP A 73 3.91 8.12 -5.39
C ASP A 73 3.51 8.56 -6.79
N THR A 74 2.51 7.92 -7.39
CA THR A 74 1.96 8.31 -8.69
C THR A 74 1.01 9.50 -8.62
N LYS A 75 0.67 9.96 -7.41
CA LYS A 75 -0.32 11.03 -7.16
C LYS A 75 -1.69 10.74 -7.78
N SER A 76 -2.04 9.47 -7.96
CA SER A 76 -3.32 9.04 -8.50
C SER A 76 -4.47 9.15 -7.49
N GLY A 77 -4.16 9.40 -6.22
CA GLY A 77 -5.11 9.65 -5.14
C GLY A 77 -4.41 10.25 -3.92
N LYS A 78 -5.16 10.52 -2.87
CA LYS A 78 -4.65 10.98 -1.57
C LYS A 78 -4.91 9.96 -0.48
N LEU A 79 -3.91 9.77 0.40
CA LEU A 79 -3.99 8.93 1.59
C LEU A 79 -4.42 9.74 2.81
N PHE A 80 -5.38 9.21 3.57
CA PHE A 80 -5.91 9.80 4.81
C PHE A 80 -5.78 8.79 5.96
N GLY A 81 -5.50 9.26 7.15
CA GLY A 81 -5.45 8.43 8.35
C GLY A 81 -4.13 8.50 9.07
N THR A 82 -3.56 7.37 9.44
CA THR A 82 -2.29 7.28 10.16
C THR A 82 -1.28 6.43 9.41
N LYS A 83 -0.03 6.46 9.86
CA LYS A 83 1.09 5.74 9.27
C LYS A 83 0.83 4.24 9.21
N THR A 84 1.15 3.59 8.09
CA THR A 84 1.02 2.16 7.90
C THR A 84 2.06 1.35 8.67
N PHE A 85 1.93 0.02 8.68
CA PHE A 85 2.72 -0.89 9.50
C PHE A 85 4.22 -0.92 9.16
N GLY A 86 4.57 -0.95 7.87
CA GLY A 86 5.96 -1.09 7.43
C GLY A 86 6.40 -2.53 7.15
N LYS A 87 5.52 -3.40 6.66
CA LYS A 87 5.86 -4.77 6.27
C LYS A 87 6.30 -4.83 4.80
N GLY A 88 7.50 -4.37 4.52
CA GLY A 88 8.10 -4.35 3.18
C GLY A 88 9.04 -5.52 2.88
N SER A 89 8.83 -6.71 3.49
CA SER A 89 9.67 -7.89 3.26
C SER A 89 8.94 -9.00 2.51
N VAL A 90 9.61 -9.59 1.52
CA VAL A 90 9.19 -10.83 0.85
C VAL A 90 9.77 -12.00 1.61
N GLN A 91 8.93 -12.94 1.99
CA GLN A 91 9.34 -14.13 2.74
C GLN A 91 8.97 -15.40 1.97
N SER A 92 9.91 -16.31 1.87
CA SER A 92 9.72 -17.66 1.34
C SER A 92 9.75 -18.72 2.44
N VAL A 93 8.90 -19.73 2.29
CA VAL A 93 8.84 -20.87 3.22
C VAL A 93 9.52 -22.05 2.56
N TYR A 94 10.56 -22.57 3.20
CA TYR A 94 11.30 -23.74 2.77
C TYR A 94 10.98 -24.90 3.69
N ARG A 95 10.43 -25.98 3.15
CA ARG A 95 10.24 -27.22 3.91
C ARG A 95 11.59 -27.90 4.14
N LEU A 96 11.86 -28.30 5.37
CA LEU A 96 13.06 -29.05 5.77
C LEU A 96 12.77 -30.56 5.80
N ASP A 97 11.58 -30.93 6.29
CA ASP A 97 11.07 -32.30 6.31
C ASP A 97 9.53 -32.33 6.25
N SER A 98 8.89 -33.45 6.59
CA SER A 98 7.44 -33.60 6.56
C SER A 98 6.69 -32.67 7.53
N ASN A 99 7.34 -32.26 8.62
CA ASN A 99 6.69 -31.55 9.75
C ASN A 99 7.31 -30.20 10.09
N THR A 100 8.46 -29.86 9.47
CA THR A 100 9.20 -28.64 9.78
C THR A 100 9.45 -27.78 8.53
N ALA A 101 9.46 -26.48 8.74
CA ALA A 101 9.77 -25.51 7.70
C ALA A 101 10.48 -24.29 8.28
N VAL A 102 11.26 -23.60 7.46
CA VAL A 102 11.88 -22.32 7.79
C VAL A 102 11.31 -21.24 6.90
N LYS A 103 10.98 -20.09 7.50
CA LYS A 103 10.53 -18.89 6.79
C LYS A 103 11.65 -17.86 6.76
N ILE A 104 12.13 -17.52 5.58
CA ILE A 104 13.29 -16.64 5.37
C ILE A 104 12.89 -15.44 4.54
N THR A 105 13.35 -14.24 4.94
CA THR A 105 13.24 -13.03 4.11
C THR A 105 14.21 -13.14 2.94
N VAL A 106 13.70 -13.06 1.73
CA VAL A 106 14.47 -13.23 0.48
C VAL A 106 14.60 -11.93 -0.34
N ALA A 107 13.68 -10.97 -0.14
CA ALA A 107 13.69 -9.68 -0.84
C ALA A 107 12.96 -8.60 -0.04
N LYS A 108 13.03 -7.35 -0.54
CA LYS A 108 12.32 -6.20 0.03
C LYS A 108 11.51 -5.48 -1.04
N TYR A 109 10.41 -4.87 -0.62
CA TYR A 109 9.58 -4.01 -1.45
C TYR A 109 10.03 -2.55 -1.38
N TYR A 110 9.95 -1.90 -2.54
CA TYR A 110 10.17 -0.46 -2.69
C TYR A 110 9.00 0.14 -3.47
N THR A 111 8.58 1.32 -3.07
CA THR A 111 7.56 2.08 -3.78
C THR A 111 8.05 2.54 -5.16
N PRO A 112 7.20 3.06 -6.06
CA PRO A 112 7.62 3.60 -7.35
C PRO A 112 8.75 4.62 -7.25
N SER A 113 8.77 5.46 -6.22
CA SER A 113 9.83 6.44 -5.97
C SER A 113 11.12 5.83 -5.39
N GLY A 114 11.17 4.51 -5.16
CA GLY A 114 12.34 3.82 -4.61
C GLY A 114 12.46 3.86 -3.09
N VAL A 115 11.42 4.28 -2.38
CA VAL A 115 11.41 4.29 -0.91
C VAL A 115 11.13 2.88 -0.37
N SER A 116 11.97 2.42 0.57
CA SER A 116 11.75 1.14 1.24
C SER A 116 10.54 1.21 2.16
N ILE A 117 9.60 0.28 2.00
CA ILE A 117 8.45 0.13 2.92
C ILE A 117 8.89 -0.54 4.23
N HIS A 118 9.93 -1.38 4.19
CA HIS A 118 10.32 -2.24 5.31
C HIS A 118 10.78 -1.45 6.53
N ASN A 119 10.09 -1.63 7.67
CA ASN A 119 10.28 -0.95 8.96
C ASN A 119 10.09 0.59 8.88
N VAL A 120 9.62 1.09 7.75
CA VAL A 120 9.38 2.53 7.53
C VAL A 120 7.89 2.82 7.50
N GLY A 121 7.10 2.01 6.76
CA GLY A 121 5.70 2.28 6.51
C GLY A 121 5.50 3.43 5.52
N ILE A 122 4.23 3.78 5.31
CA ILE A 122 3.82 4.86 4.42
C ILE A 122 3.07 5.90 5.24
N GLU A 123 3.57 7.13 5.24
CA GLU A 123 2.86 8.25 5.86
C GLU A 123 1.67 8.66 4.99
N PRO A 124 0.48 8.92 5.55
CA PRO A 124 -0.62 9.48 4.79
C PRO A 124 -0.30 10.90 4.31
N ASP A 125 -1.02 11.35 3.28
CA ASP A 125 -0.92 12.75 2.80
C ASP A 125 -1.64 13.72 3.74
N VAL A 126 -2.71 13.22 4.35
CA VAL A 126 -3.51 13.95 5.35
C VAL A 126 -3.56 13.10 6.62
N LYS A 127 -2.80 13.51 7.63
CA LYS A 127 -2.79 12.83 8.92
C LYS A 127 -4.06 13.16 9.69
N VAL A 128 -4.86 12.14 9.98
CA VAL A 128 -6.10 12.23 10.78
C VAL A 128 -6.08 11.10 11.79
N GLU A 129 -5.95 11.43 13.06
CA GLU A 129 -6.08 10.45 14.14
C GLU A 129 -7.57 10.10 14.34
N LEU A 130 -7.85 8.85 14.69
CA LEU A 130 -9.18 8.39 15.09
C LEU A 130 -9.15 8.06 16.58
N PRO A 131 -9.68 8.93 17.44
CA PRO A 131 -9.75 8.66 18.88
C PRO A 131 -10.60 7.41 19.17
N GLU A 132 -10.22 6.65 20.20
CA GLU A 132 -10.94 5.41 20.57
C GLU A 132 -12.40 5.67 21.00
N ASP A 133 -12.67 6.87 21.53
CA ASP A 133 -14.00 7.32 21.96
C ASP A 133 -14.76 8.11 20.89
N ALA A 134 -14.23 8.16 19.66
CA ALA A 134 -14.86 8.91 18.57
C ALA A 134 -16.23 8.32 18.22
N THR A 135 -17.26 9.15 18.28
CA THR A 135 -18.64 8.80 17.87
C THR A 135 -18.86 8.92 16.36
N VAL A 136 -17.91 9.55 15.65
CA VAL A 136 -17.93 9.78 14.20
C VAL A 136 -16.57 9.39 13.65
N ASP A 137 -16.57 8.71 12.51
CA ASP A 137 -15.34 8.39 11.77
C ASP A 137 -14.78 9.65 11.07
N VAL A 138 -13.94 10.37 11.79
CA VAL A 138 -13.35 11.61 11.29
C VAL A 138 -12.38 11.39 10.12
N GLN A 139 -11.78 10.19 10.01
CA GLN A 139 -10.92 9.83 8.89
C GLN A 139 -11.75 9.66 7.61
N LEU A 140 -12.86 8.91 7.72
CA LEU A 140 -13.80 8.74 6.62
C LEU A 140 -14.35 10.08 6.16
N LYS A 141 -14.79 10.91 7.12
CA LYS A 141 -15.31 12.25 6.81
C LYS A 141 -14.29 13.13 6.08
N ALA A 142 -13.04 13.15 6.50
CA ALA A 142 -12.00 13.92 5.84
C ALA A 142 -11.78 13.48 4.39
N ALA A 143 -11.83 12.17 4.12
CA ALA A 143 -11.71 11.60 2.79
C ALA A 143 -12.95 11.90 1.90
N GLU A 144 -14.15 11.88 2.48
CA GLU A 144 -15.39 12.28 1.79
C GLU A 144 -15.38 13.76 1.42
N ASP A 145 -15.04 14.64 2.37
CA ASP A 145 -14.94 16.08 2.15
C ASP A 145 -13.94 16.41 1.01
N TYR A 146 -12.81 15.72 0.98
CA TYR A 146 -11.84 15.83 -0.12
C TYR A 146 -12.46 15.42 -1.47
N LEU A 147 -13.12 14.25 -1.55
CA LEU A 147 -13.71 13.78 -2.79
C LEU A 147 -14.82 14.73 -3.29
N LEU A 148 -15.66 15.25 -2.40
CA LEU A 148 -16.70 16.23 -2.75
C LEU A 148 -16.11 17.50 -3.37
N GLN A 149 -14.95 17.97 -2.87
CA GLN A 149 -14.23 19.12 -3.45
C GLN A 149 -13.67 18.82 -4.85
N GLN A 150 -13.31 17.57 -5.15
CA GLN A 150 -12.78 17.19 -6.47
C GLN A 150 -13.88 17.01 -7.53
N LEU A 151 -15.15 16.94 -7.14
CA LEU A 151 -16.30 16.72 -8.01
C LEU A 151 -17.04 18.02 -8.35
N GLN A 152 -16.64 19.15 -7.75
CA GLN A 152 -17.14 20.49 -8.05
C GLN A 152 -16.34 21.14 -9.19
#